data_446127791e3acaf89d9dfb209dc3dd51
#
_entry.id   446127791e3acaf89d9dfb209dc3dd51
#
_cell.length_a   1.000
_cell.length_b   1.000
_cell.length_c   1.000
_cell.angle_alpha   90.00
_cell.angle_beta   90.00
_cell.angle_gamma   90.00
#
_symmetry.space_group_name_H-M   'P 1'
#
loop_
_entity.id
_entity.type
_entity.pdbx_description
1 polymer ?
#
loop_
_entity_poly.entity_id
_entity_poly.type
_entity_poly.pdbx_seq_one_letter_code
_entity_poly.pdbx_strand_id
1 'polypeptide(L)'
;MNLTSLPHTIHWHGLLQRGNWQNDGVPGVTQEAIKPGEDFTYHFIAAPSGTMWYHCHVNVNEHVAMRGMWGPFIVDPREPLPLEKTVTRDFILMLSDWDEKWADKPGYGGVPGDVFNYFTINGKAYPDTQPLRVKKGDVLRVRLIGAGELIHSVHIHGHVFKVAFKDGHALPAPYDADTIMVGPGERYD
;
A
#
# COMPACT_ATOMS: atom_id res chain seq x y z
N MET A 1 -13.83 14.83 -5.56
CA MET A 1 -15.24 14.85 -5.09
C MET A 1 -15.56 13.55 -4.40
N ASN A 2 -16.18 13.61 -3.21
CA ASN A 2 -16.64 12.43 -2.48
C ASN A 2 -18.02 11.98 -3.00
N LEU A 3 -18.04 10.85 -3.72
CA LEU A 3 -19.28 10.25 -4.27
C LEU A 3 -19.85 9.14 -3.40
N THR A 4 -19.29 8.92 -2.23
CA THR A 4 -19.77 7.90 -1.29
C THR A 4 -20.74 8.48 -0.28
N SER A 5 -21.33 7.63 0.56
CA SER A 5 -22.25 8.04 1.63
C SER A 5 -21.55 8.40 2.95
N LEU A 6 -20.23 8.27 3.03
CA LEU A 6 -19.42 8.48 4.23
C LEU A 6 -18.40 9.61 4.01
N PRO A 7 -17.99 10.32 5.08
CA PRO A 7 -16.90 11.28 4.98
C PRO A 7 -15.55 10.58 4.74
N HIS A 8 -14.66 11.21 3.97
CA HIS A 8 -13.35 10.68 3.62
C HIS A 8 -12.26 11.73 3.63
N THR A 9 -11.02 11.30 3.74
CA THR A 9 -9.82 12.01 3.31
C THR A 9 -8.92 11.05 2.55
N ILE A 10 -7.93 11.55 1.83
CA ILE A 10 -6.88 10.73 1.23
C ILE A 10 -5.55 11.11 1.85
N HIS A 11 -4.94 10.17 2.57
CA HIS A 11 -3.57 10.28 3.05
C HIS A 11 -2.62 9.68 2.01
N TRP A 12 -1.54 10.41 1.73
CA TRP A 12 -0.52 10.06 0.74
C TRP A 12 0.68 9.43 1.46
N HIS A 13 0.53 8.17 1.81
CA HIS A 13 1.45 7.45 2.68
C HIS A 13 2.85 7.28 2.05
N GLY A 14 3.85 7.86 2.72
CA GLY A 14 5.24 7.85 2.30
C GLY A 14 5.69 9.08 1.52
N LEU A 15 4.77 9.96 1.11
CA LEU A 15 5.13 11.24 0.50
C LEU A 15 5.55 12.28 1.55
N LEU A 16 6.60 13.01 1.24
CA LEU A 16 7.08 14.09 2.09
C LEU A 16 6.33 15.39 1.75
N GLN A 17 5.36 15.76 2.57
CA GLN A 17 4.57 17.00 2.40
C GLN A 17 5.36 18.25 2.88
N ARG A 18 6.61 18.39 2.43
CA ARG A 18 7.50 19.48 2.86
C ARG A 18 6.93 20.85 2.51
N GLY A 19 6.66 21.67 3.54
CA GLY A 19 6.06 22.99 3.38
C GLY A 19 4.62 22.99 2.89
N ASN A 20 3.96 21.82 2.86
CA ASN A 20 2.62 21.63 2.33
C ASN A 20 1.82 20.57 3.11
N TRP A 21 2.01 20.55 4.42
CA TRP A 21 1.43 19.56 5.32
C TRP A 21 -0.11 19.51 5.28
N GLN A 22 -0.76 20.60 4.85
CA GLN A 22 -2.21 20.69 4.69
C GLN A 22 -2.77 19.67 3.66
N ASN A 23 -1.91 19.11 2.83
CA ASN A 23 -2.27 18.10 1.83
C ASN A 23 -1.97 16.66 2.28
N ASP A 24 -1.65 16.45 3.55
CA ASP A 24 -1.33 15.13 4.09
C ASP A 24 -2.57 14.24 4.32
N GLY A 25 -3.76 14.85 4.36
CA GLY A 25 -5.03 14.12 4.40
C GLY A 25 -5.43 13.54 5.76
N VAL A 26 -4.86 14.05 6.87
CA VAL A 26 -5.20 13.58 8.23
C VAL A 26 -6.35 14.42 8.79
N PRO A 27 -7.55 13.83 9.01
CA PRO A 27 -8.73 14.56 9.46
C PRO A 27 -8.54 15.12 10.86
N GLY A 28 -9.00 16.35 11.07
CA GLY A 28 -8.86 17.08 12.34
C GLY A 28 -7.45 17.56 12.65
N VAL A 29 -6.47 17.29 11.79
CA VAL A 29 -5.07 17.72 11.92
C VAL A 29 -4.66 18.58 10.73
N THR A 30 -4.70 18.01 9.52
CA THR A 30 -4.28 18.71 8.31
C THR A 30 -5.45 19.26 7.49
N GLN A 31 -6.62 18.68 7.65
CA GLN A 31 -7.87 19.09 6.99
C GLN A 31 -9.10 18.55 7.73
N GLU A 32 -10.26 19.07 7.41
CA GLU A 32 -11.51 18.44 7.79
C GLU A 32 -11.86 17.27 6.85
N ALA A 33 -12.68 16.33 7.36
CA ALA A 33 -13.17 15.23 6.54
C ALA A 33 -14.09 15.75 5.43
N ILE A 34 -13.88 15.28 4.21
CA ILE A 34 -14.66 15.64 3.01
C ILE A 34 -16.00 14.90 3.08
N LYS A 35 -17.08 15.64 3.27
CA LYS A 35 -18.43 15.06 3.37
C LYS A 35 -18.94 14.55 2.00
N PRO A 36 -19.96 13.69 2.01
CA PRO A 36 -20.64 13.30 0.77
C PRO A 36 -21.06 14.50 -0.08
N GLY A 37 -20.68 14.50 -1.37
CA GLY A 37 -20.94 15.58 -2.32
C GLY A 37 -19.93 16.73 -2.31
N GLU A 38 -19.09 16.82 -1.28
CA GLU A 38 -18.00 17.82 -1.24
C GLU A 38 -16.76 17.36 -2.03
N ASP A 39 -15.86 18.29 -2.30
CA ASP A 39 -14.57 17.99 -2.92
C ASP A 39 -13.42 18.66 -2.15
N PHE A 40 -12.24 18.08 -2.34
CA PHE A 40 -10.98 18.63 -1.86
C PHE A 40 -9.92 18.40 -2.92
N THR A 41 -9.07 19.37 -3.14
CA THR A 41 -7.96 19.25 -4.10
C THR A 41 -6.64 19.20 -3.37
N TYR A 42 -5.93 18.10 -3.54
CA TYR A 42 -4.59 17.89 -3.00
C TYR A 42 -3.55 18.43 -3.98
N HIS A 43 -2.67 19.30 -3.49
CA HIS A 43 -1.55 19.86 -4.26
C HIS A 43 -0.24 19.54 -3.58
N PHE A 44 0.62 18.78 -4.23
CA PHE A 44 1.93 18.44 -3.69
C PHE A 44 2.93 18.09 -4.80
N ILE A 45 4.21 18.10 -4.43
CA ILE A 45 5.27 17.56 -5.28
C ILE A 45 5.40 16.07 -4.93
N ALA A 46 5.24 15.20 -5.92
CA ALA A 46 5.42 13.76 -5.73
C ALA A 46 6.91 13.45 -5.46
N ALA A 47 7.25 13.34 -4.19
CA ALA A 47 8.60 13.06 -3.68
C ALA A 47 8.52 12.39 -2.30
N PRO A 48 9.49 11.50 -1.98
CA PRO A 48 10.57 11.03 -2.82
C PRO A 48 10.10 10.06 -3.92
N SER A 49 10.99 9.66 -4.82
CA SER A 49 10.72 8.53 -5.73
C SER A 49 10.70 7.22 -4.95
N GLY A 50 9.87 6.28 -5.39
CA GLY A 50 9.77 4.96 -4.77
C GLY A 50 8.36 4.40 -4.74
N THR A 51 8.19 3.33 -3.97
CA THR A 51 6.92 2.65 -3.75
C THR A 51 6.19 3.29 -2.57
N MET A 52 5.16 4.07 -2.90
CA MET A 52 4.24 4.71 -1.97
C MET A 52 2.84 4.15 -2.19
N TRP A 53 1.89 4.59 -1.39
CA TRP A 53 0.49 4.24 -1.56
C TRP A 53 -0.40 5.36 -1.01
N TYR A 54 -1.67 5.32 -1.27
CA TYR A 54 -2.64 6.22 -0.67
C TYR A 54 -3.77 5.44 -0.03
N HIS A 55 -4.39 6.03 0.99
CA HIS A 55 -5.53 5.42 1.65
C HIS A 55 -6.40 6.46 2.33
N CYS A 56 -7.64 6.08 2.63
CA CYS A 56 -8.50 6.90 3.47
C CYS A 56 -7.93 7.00 4.90
N HIS A 57 -8.03 8.17 5.51
CA HIS A 57 -7.58 8.38 6.91
C HIS A 57 -8.73 8.73 7.86
N VAL A 58 -9.99 8.66 7.41
CA VAL A 58 -11.17 8.70 8.26
C VAL A 58 -11.56 7.28 8.63
N ASN A 59 -11.57 6.94 9.93
CA ASN A 59 -11.88 5.59 10.41
C ASN A 59 -11.12 4.51 9.63
N VAL A 60 -9.79 4.51 9.77
CA VAL A 60 -8.85 3.71 8.97
C VAL A 60 -9.23 2.24 8.95
N ASN A 61 -9.56 1.66 10.12
CA ASN A 61 -9.88 0.24 10.23
C ASN A 61 -11.09 -0.14 9.36
N GLU A 62 -12.11 0.71 9.31
CA GLU A 62 -13.27 0.45 8.46
C GLU A 62 -12.97 0.76 6.99
N HIS A 63 -12.43 1.96 6.70
CA HIS A 63 -12.32 2.40 5.32
C HIS A 63 -11.17 1.75 4.57
N VAL A 64 -10.05 1.48 5.22
CA VAL A 64 -8.89 0.84 4.58
C VAL A 64 -9.03 -0.67 4.60
N ALA A 65 -9.09 -1.27 5.80
CA ALA A 65 -9.09 -2.72 5.91
C ALA A 65 -10.38 -3.37 5.38
N MET A 66 -11.56 -2.74 5.60
CA MET A 66 -12.85 -3.38 5.29
C MET A 66 -13.53 -2.88 4.02
N ARG A 67 -13.17 -1.69 3.53
CA ARG A 67 -13.78 -1.12 2.32
C ARG A 67 -12.79 -0.99 1.16
N GLY A 68 -11.51 -1.29 1.39
CA GLY A 68 -10.47 -1.26 0.36
C GLY A 68 -10.22 0.13 -0.21
N MET A 69 -10.36 1.18 0.60
CA MET A 69 -10.10 2.56 0.16
C MET A 69 -8.61 2.87 0.16
N TRP A 70 -7.88 2.20 -0.67
CA TRP A 70 -6.44 2.32 -0.85
C TRP A 70 -6.02 2.02 -2.29
N GLY A 71 -4.81 2.43 -2.62
CA GLY A 71 -4.20 2.09 -3.90
C GLY A 71 -2.71 2.40 -3.91
N PRO A 72 -1.95 1.80 -4.83
CA PRO A 72 -0.53 2.07 -4.97
C PRO A 72 -0.32 3.48 -5.53
N PHE A 73 0.77 4.11 -5.13
CA PHE A 73 1.23 5.38 -5.66
C PHE A 73 2.73 5.29 -5.93
N ILE A 74 3.09 5.07 -7.18
CA ILE A 74 4.48 4.89 -7.58
C ILE A 74 5.02 6.21 -8.11
N VAL A 75 6.17 6.63 -7.56
CA VAL A 75 6.90 7.81 -8.03
C VAL A 75 8.18 7.34 -8.69
N ASP A 76 8.25 7.46 -9.99
CA ASP A 76 9.43 7.06 -10.74
C ASP A 76 10.62 7.99 -10.48
N PRO A 77 11.84 7.47 -10.31
CA PRO A 77 13.03 8.31 -10.17
C PRO A 77 13.38 8.99 -11.48
N ARG A 78 13.82 10.25 -11.42
CA ARG A 78 14.34 10.96 -12.61
C ARG A 78 15.57 10.26 -13.19
N GLU A 79 16.43 9.73 -12.29
CA GLU A 79 17.60 8.95 -12.63
C GLU A 79 17.55 7.62 -11.86
N PRO A 80 17.16 6.53 -12.54
CA PRO A 80 17.10 5.21 -11.93
C PRO A 80 18.50 4.74 -11.48
N LEU A 81 18.53 4.10 -10.31
CA LEU A 81 19.74 3.45 -9.80
C LEU A 81 20.22 2.31 -10.73
N PRO A 82 21.48 1.91 -10.67
CA PRO A 82 21.98 0.81 -11.50
C PRO A 82 21.13 -0.47 -11.41
N LEU A 83 20.66 -0.84 -10.22
CA LEU A 83 19.79 -1.99 -10.02
C LEU A 83 18.42 -1.80 -10.69
N GLU A 84 17.84 -0.63 -10.61
CA GLU A 84 16.54 -0.34 -11.23
C GLU A 84 16.60 -0.42 -12.77
N LYS A 85 17.74 -0.06 -13.37
CA LYS A 85 17.95 -0.17 -14.82
C LYS A 85 18.02 -1.61 -15.34
N THR A 86 18.21 -2.59 -14.46
CA THR A 86 18.19 -4.00 -14.83
C THR A 86 16.81 -4.62 -14.85
N VAL A 87 15.83 -3.97 -14.25
CA VAL A 87 14.45 -4.47 -14.13
C VAL A 87 13.78 -4.59 -15.50
N THR A 88 13.28 -5.77 -15.80
CA THR A 88 12.55 -6.06 -17.04
C THR A 88 11.05 -6.25 -16.81
N ARG A 89 10.65 -6.55 -15.55
CA ARG A 89 9.27 -6.72 -15.12
C ARG A 89 9.07 -6.07 -13.75
N ASP A 90 8.02 -5.27 -13.62
CA ASP A 90 7.66 -4.59 -12.37
C ASP A 90 6.23 -4.98 -11.97
N PHE A 91 6.06 -5.49 -10.75
CA PHE A 91 4.78 -5.96 -10.23
C PHE A 91 4.49 -5.29 -8.90
N ILE A 92 3.23 -4.90 -8.70
CA ILE A 92 2.74 -4.32 -7.45
C ILE A 92 1.82 -5.33 -6.78
N LEU A 93 2.11 -5.67 -5.52
CA LEU A 93 1.32 -6.58 -4.70
C LEU A 93 0.87 -5.84 -3.43
N MET A 94 -0.40 -5.45 -3.42
CA MET A 94 -1.08 -4.89 -2.25
C MET A 94 -1.60 -6.05 -1.41
N LEU A 95 -1.07 -6.20 -0.20
CA LEU A 95 -1.44 -7.27 0.73
C LEU A 95 -2.49 -6.74 1.70
N SER A 96 -3.64 -7.39 1.80
CA SER A 96 -4.72 -6.93 2.68
C SER A 96 -5.54 -8.08 3.26
N ASP A 97 -6.14 -7.81 4.39
CA ASP A 97 -6.95 -8.73 5.19
C ASP A 97 -8.36 -8.18 5.37
N TRP A 98 -9.33 -9.09 5.40
CA TRP A 98 -10.75 -8.77 5.43
C TRP A 98 -11.49 -9.66 6.41
N ASP A 99 -12.54 -9.12 7.04
CA ASP A 99 -13.56 -9.90 7.74
C ASP A 99 -14.81 -9.97 6.86
N GLU A 100 -15.19 -11.15 6.38
CA GLU A 100 -16.38 -11.35 5.55
C GLU A 100 -17.70 -10.93 6.23
N LYS A 101 -17.70 -10.88 7.56
CA LYS A 101 -18.86 -10.52 8.40
C LYS A 101 -18.85 -9.04 8.81
N TRP A 102 -17.94 -8.26 8.30
CA TRP A 102 -17.77 -6.86 8.71
C TRP A 102 -19.02 -6.01 8.48
N ALA A 103 -19.74 -6.24 7.38
CA ALA A 103 -20.96 -5.51 7.06
C ALA A 103 -22.03 -5.59 8.16
N ASP A 104 -21.97 -6.63 8.98
CA ASP A 104 -22.90 -6.88 10.08
C ASP A 104 -22.48 -6.17 11.39
N LYS A 105 -21.34 -5.47 11.38
CA LYS A 105 -20.75 -4.82 12.57
C LYS A 105 -20.44 -3.35 12.32
N PRO A 106 -21.44 -2.49 12.03
CA PRO A 106 -21.18 -1.07 11.78
C PRO A 106 -20.57 -0.40 13.02
N GLY A 107 -19.52 0.39 12.80
CA GLY A 107 -18.81 1.10 13.87
C GLY A 107 -17.83 0.26 14.66
N TYR A 108 -17.56 -0.96 14.23
CA TYR A 108 -16.52 -1.81 14.81
C TYR A 108 -15.14 -1.28 14.37
N GLY A 109 -14.43 -0.64 15.27
CA GLY A 109 -13.03 -0.31 15.08
C GLY A 109 -12.20 -1.57 15.29
N GLY A 110 -11.85 -2.26 14.23
CA GLY A 110 -11.28 -3.59 14.22
C GLY A 110 -10.38 -3.94 15.42
N VAL A 111 -10.61 -5.10 16.02
CA VAL A 111 -9.64 -5.68 16.92
C VAL A 111 -8.67 -6.48 16.07
N PRO A 112 -7.39 -6.14 16.05
CA PRO A 112 -6.40 -6.88 15.27
C PRO A 112 -6.42 -8.37 15.61
N GLY A 113 -6.37 -9.23 14.61
CA GLY A 113 -6.01 -10.62 14.70
C GLY A 113 -7.14 -11.64 14.83
N ASP A 114 -8.25 -11.33 15.49
CA ASP A 114 -9.27 -12.35 15.80
C ASP A 114 -10.43 -12.43 14.81
N VAL A 115 -10.52 -11.49 13.88
CA VAL A 115 -11.68 -11.34 13.01
C VAL A 115 -11.37 -11.49 11.52
N PHE A 116 -10.11 -11.31 11.10
CA PHE A 116 -9.73 -11.41 9.70
C PHE A 116 -9.66 -12.87 9.26
N ASN A 117 -10.48 -13.23 8.30
CA ASN A 117 -10.59 -14.60 7.77
C ASN A 117 -10.47 -14.67 6.25
N TYR A 118 -10.24 -13.54 5.59
CA TYR A 118 -10.12 -13.45 4.15
C TYR A 118 -8.92 -12.60 3.75
N PHE A 119 -7.98 -13.19 3.04
CA PHE A 119 -6.68 -12.57 2.71
C PHE A 119 -6.55 -12.37 1.21
N THR A 120 -6.10 -11.19 0.79
CA THR A 120 -6.06 -10.84 -0.62
C THR A 120 -4.72 -10.28 -1.05
N ILE A 121 -4.40 -10.51 -2.33
CA ILE A 121 -3.36 -9.81 -3.08
C ILE A 121 -4.08 -9.02 -4.18
N ASN A 122 -3.89 -7.70 -4.19
CA ASN A 122 -4.57 -6.80 -5.12
C ASN A 122 -6.11 -6.97 -5.10
N GLY A 123 -6.69 -7.17 -3.91
CA GLY A 123 -8.12 -7.30 -3.70
C GLY A 123 -8.71 -8.66 -4.13
N LYS A 124 -7.88 -9.66 -4.43
CA LYS A 124 -8.33 -10.99 -4.83
C LYS A 124 -7.68 -12.07 -3.95
N ALA A 125 -8.50 -13.00 -3.46
CA ALA A 125 -8.04 -14.19 -2.77
C ALA A 125 -7.79 -15.34 -3.75
N TYR A 126 -7.08 -16.38 -3.28
CA TYR A 126 -6.97 -17.64 -4.05
C TYR A 126 -8.36 -18.26 -4.25
N PRO A 127 -8.69 -18.79 -5.46
CA PRO A 127 -7.78 -18.99 -6.62
C PRO A 127 -7.75 -17.82 -7.63
N ASP A 128 -8.40 -16.71 -7.35
CA ASP A 128 -8.57 -15.61 -8.33
C ASP A 128 -7.39 -14.64 -8.39
N THR A 129 -6.39 -14.84 -7.52
CA THR A 129 -5.14 -14.07 -7.54
C THR A 129 -4.41 -14.29 -8.87
N GLN A 130 -4.02 -13.19 -9.53
CA GLN A 130 -3.36 -13.27 -10.83
C GLN A 130 -1.92 -13.76 -10.70
N PRO A 131 -1.50 -14.78 -11.49
CA PRO A 131 -0.11 -15.22 -11.49
C PRO A 131 0.82 -14.18 -12.11
N LEU A 132 2.02 -14.04 -11.53
CA LEU A 132 3.08 -13.22 -12.11
C LEU A 132 3.75 -14.02 -13.25
N ARG A 133 3.48 -13.63 -14.49
CA ARG A 133 4.01 -14.33 -15.68
C ARG A 133 5.36 -13.74 -16.09
N VAL A 134 6.39 -14.59 -16.11
CA VAL A 134 7.77 -14.19 -16.35
C VAL A 134 8.44 -15.17 -17.32
N LYS A 135 9.58 -14.78 -17.88
CA LYS A 135 10.42 -15.59 -18.75
C LYS A 135 11.80 -15.81 -18.10
N LYS A 136 12.45 -16.89 -18.44
CA LYS A 136 13.85 -17.11 -18.03
C LYS A 136 14.73 -15.94 -18.50
N GLY A 137 15.45 -15.34 -17.58
CA GLY A 137 16.29 -14.17 -17.82
C GLY A 137 15.63 -12.84 -17.47
N ASP A 138 14.34 -12.81 -17.15
CA ASP A 138 13.73 -11.58 -16.61
C ASP A 138 14.33 -11.25 -15.25
N VAL A 139 14.49 -9.95 -15.00
CA VAL A 139 14.78 -9.38 -13.68
C VAL A 139 13.50 -8.74 -13.17
N LEU A 140 12.96 -9.28 -12.09
CA LEU A 140 11.69 -8.83 -11.53
C LEU A 140 11.93 -7.81 -10.42
N ARG A 141 11.16 -6.74 -10.44
CA ARG A 141 10.89 -5.91 -9.27
C ARG A 141 9.50 -6.29 -8.76
N VAL A 142 9.41 -6.69 -7.51
CA VAL A 142 8.15 -6.96 -6.83
C VAL A 142 8.00 -5.92 -5.73
N ARG A 143 6.98 -5.09 -5.85
CA ARG A 143 6.64 -4.04 -4.88
C ARG A 143 5.59 -4.57 -3.93
N LEU A 144 5.97 -4.85 -2.70
CA LEU A 144 5.09 -5.32 -1.64
C LEU A 144 4.59 -4.13 -0.83
N ILE A 145 3.29 -4.02 -0.62
CA ILE A 145 2.66 -2.95 0.16
C ILE A 145 1.69 -3.59 1.16
N GLY A 146 1.93 -3.39 2.46
CA GLY A 146 1.04 -3.83 3.52
C GLY A 146 -0.16 -2.88 3.65
N ALA A 147 -1.29 -3.24 3.03
CA ALA A 147 -2.51 -2.43 3.00
C ALA A 147 -3.60 -2.95 3.94
N GLY A 148 -3.30 -3.94 4.76
CA GLY A 148 -4.16 -4.49 5.80
C GLY A 148 -3.74 -4.12 7.21
N GLU A 149 -4.28 -4.79 8.20
CA GLU A 149 -3.96 -4.60 9.63
C GLU A 149 -3.03 -5.68 10.18
N LEU A 150 -2.83 -6.79 9.46
CA LEU A 150 -1.95 -7.88 9.86
C LEU A 150 -0.58 -7.81 9.18
N ILE A 151 0.38 -8.51 9.78
CA ILE A 151 1.69 -8.73 9.18
C ILE A 151 1.59 -9.91 8.22
N HIS A 152 2.05 -9.72 6.99
CA HIS A 152 2.09 -10.76 5.97
C HIS A 152 3.50 -11.29 5.78
N SER A 153 3.67 -12.60 5.91
CA SER A 153 4.92 -13.28 5.57
C SER A 153 4.90 -13.63 4.08
N VAL A 154 5.82 -13.07 3.32
CA VAL A 154 5.94 -13.32 1.88
C VAL A 154 7.19 -14.14 1.60
N HIS A 155 6.98 -15.30 0.98
CA HIS A 155 8.04 -16.24 0.58
C HIS A 155 7.89 -16.62 -0.88
N ILE A 156 8.99 -16.72 -1.62
CA ILE A 156 9.02 -17.15 -3.01
C ILE A 156 9.68 -18.53 -3.08
N HIS A 157 8.88 -19.55 -3.37
CA HIS A 157 9.36 -20.92 -3.42
C HIS A 157 10.49 -21.10 -4.44
N GLY A 158 11.59 -21.70 -3.99
CA GLY A 158 12.74 -22.03 -4.82
C GLY A 158 13.62 -20.84 -5.24
N HIS A 159 13.40 -19.66 -4.66
CA HIS A 159 14.15 -18.46 -4.99
C HIS A 159 14.58 -17.71 -3.73
N VAL A 160 15.79 -17.15 -3.81
CA VAL A 160 16.26 -16.09 -2.92
C VAL A 160 16.12 -14.79 -3.69
N PHE A 161 15.61 -13.76 -3.06
CA PHE A 161 15.44 -12.45 -3.66
C PHE A 161 16.25 -11.38 -2.90
N LYS A 162 16.54 -10.31 -3.57
CA LYS A 162 17.22 -9.16 -2.97
C LYS A 162 16.22 -8.14 -2.49
N VAL A 163 16.26 -7.80 -1.19
CA VAL A 163 15.54 -6.67 -0.63
C VAL A 163 16.35 -5.42 -0.92
N ALA A 164 15.87 -4.58 -1.81
CA ALA A 164 16.60 -3.43 -2.32
C ALA A 164 16.06 -2.09 -1.82
N PHE A 165 14.76 -2.03 -1.49
CA PHE A 165 14.11 -0.83 -1.00
C PHE A 165 13.24 -1.14 0.20
N LYS A 166 13.17 -0.22 1.14
CA LYS A 166 12.21 -0.21 2.24
C LYS A 166 11.55 1.16 2.33
N ASP A 167 10.21 1.16 2.48
CA ASP A 167 9.39 2.36 2.63
C ASP A 167 9.63 3.42 1.55
N GLY A 168 9.86 2.95 0.31
CA GLY A 168 10.13 3.77 -0.85
C GLY A 168 11.58 4.24 -0.98
N HIS A 169 12.45 3.91 -0.02
CA HIS A 169 13.85 4.34 -0.02
C HIS A 169 14.79 3.18 -0.36
N ALA A 170 15.79 3.46 -1.20
CA ALA A 170 16.84 2.49 -1.47
C ALA A 170 17.63 2.17 -0.20
N LEU A 171 17.84 0.89 0.05
CA LEU A 171 18.70 0.45 1.15
C LEU A 171 20.16 0.75 0.83
N PRO A 172 20.93 1.27 1.79
CA PRO A 172 22.38 1.50 1.59
C PRO A 172 23.13 0.22 1.24
N ALA A 173 22.67 -0.92 1.76
CA ALA A 173 23.18 -2.25 1.49
C ALA A 173 22.01 -3.21 1.30
N PRO A 174 21.60 -3.48 0.05
CA PRO A 174 20.61 -4.52 -0.25
C PRO A 174 21.07 -5.88 0.28
N TYR A 175 20.12 -6.65 0.81
CA TYR A 175 20.42 -7.98 1.39
C TYR A 175 19.57 -9.07 0.76
N ASP A 176 20.05 -10.30 0.83
CA ASP A 176 19.34 -11.47 0.30
C ASP A 176 18.42 -12.07 1.35
N ALA A 177 17.21 -12.43 0.93
CA ALA A 177 16.20 -13.09 1.76
C ALA A 177 15.41 -14.11 0.94
N ASP A 178 14.86 -15.11 1.58
CA ASP A 178 13.88 -16.02 0.99
C ASP A 178 12.46 -15.75 1.52
N THR A 179 12.37 -15.06 2.65
CA THR A 179 11.13 -14.69 3.31
C THR A 179 11.26 -13.28 3.88
N ILE A 180 10.21 -12.47 3.73
CA ILE A 180 10.14 -11.13 4.31
C ILE A 180 8.80 -10.92 5.00
N MET A 181 8.82 -10.22 6.13
CA MET A 181 7.62 -9.80 6.86
C MET A 181 7.24 -8.39 6.42
N VAL A 182 6.01 -8.23 5.94
CA VAL A 182 5.46 -6.94 5.52
C VAL A 182 4.38 -6.53 6.50
N GLY A 183 4.67 -5.53 7.31
CA GLY A 183 3.73 -4.98 8.29
C GLY A 183 2.76 -3.97 7.68
N PRO A 184 1.70 -3.61 8.44
CA PRO A 184 0.78 -2.55 8.03
C PRO A 184 1.52 -1.25 7.70
N GLY A 185 1.27 -0.70 6.51
CA GLY A 185 1.91 0.51 6.02
C GLY A 185 3.34 0.35 5.50
N GLU A 186 4.02 -0.75 5.75
CA GLU A 186 5.36 -0.99 5.21
C GLU A 186 5.34 -1.27 3.71
N ARG A 187 6.41 -0.88 3.04
CA ARG A 187 6.65 -1.20 1.62
C ARG A 187 8.05 -1.76 1.45
N TYR A 188 8.15 -2.79 0.63
CA TYR A 188 9.42 -3.41 0.24
C TYR A 188 9.47 -3.64 -1.26
N ASP A 189 10.64 -3.44 -1.84
CA ASP A 189 10.90 -3.84 -3.20
C ASP A 189 12.13 -4.76 -3.26
#